data_0ebe6d050ba3f633ec96428a61cea653
#
_entry.id   0ebe6d050ba3f633ec96428a61cea653
#
_cell.length_a   1.000
_cell.length_b   1.000
_cell.length_c   1.000
_cell.angle_alpha   90.00
_cell.angle_beta   90.00
_cell.angle_gamma   90.00
#
_symmetry.space_group_name_H-M   'P 1'
#
loop_
_entity.id
_entity.type
_entity.pdbx_description
1 polymer ?
#
loop_
_entity_poly.entity_id
_entity_poly.type
_entity_poly.pdbx_seq_one_letter_code
_entity_poly.pdbx_strand_id
1 'polypeptide(L)'
;VEDKLFNKHFIGITVLNFIVYMVYYLFTVIIAFVATKELGAKTSEAGLATGIYILGTLLARLIFGKQLEVLGRRLVLRGGAVFYLLTTLAYFFMPTIGMMYLVRLLNGFGYGVVSTATNTIVTAYIPARKRGEGINFYGLSTSLAAAIGPFVGTFMLDNLHIDFRLIIVLCSVLIAVVVAGAFAFPVTNISLNSEQLAKTKSWTVDSFIEQKALFITLIAFLMGIAYASVLGFQKLYTTEIHLTTVGAYFFVVYALIITITRPAMGRLMDVKGEQWVLYPSYLFLALGLFLLGSVTSSVPYLLSGALIGFGYGTFMSCGQAASIKGVEEHRFNTAMSTYMIGLDLGLGAGPYLLGLIKDMLLGSGVQPFRQLFWLAGLIPAACAVMYFLKTQAKAIEKG
;
A
#
# COMPACT_ATOMS: atom_id res chain seq x y z
N VAL A 1 5.19 11.78 30.89
CA VAL A 1 5.52 11.00 29.68
C VAL A 1 7.02 10.85 29.67
N GLU A 2 7.54 9.63 29.80
CA GLU A 2 8.98 9.37 29.77
C GLU A 2 9.58 9.95 28.47
N ASP A 3 10.71 10.64 28.58
CA ASP A 3 11.48 11.21 27.43
C ASP A 3 12.05 10.13 26.48
N LYS A 4 11.69 8.87 26.69
CA LYS A 4 12.14 7.72 25.88
C LYS A 4 11.18 7.43 24.75
N LEU A 5 11.66 7.49 23.53
CA LEU A 5 10.90 7.12 22.33
C LEU A 5 10.39 5.67 22.42
N PHE A 6 11.26 4.73 22.80
CA PHE A 6 10.94 3.30 22.91
C PHE A 6 10.26 2.98 24.24
N ASN A 7 9.10 3.61 24.49
CA ASN A 7 8.24 3.23 25.60
C ASN A 7 7.33 2.03 25.22
N LYS A 8 6.79 1.35 26.23
CA LYS A 8 5.96 0.14 26.04
C LYS A 8 4.76 0.37 25.09
N HIS A 9 4.16 1.56 25.15
CA HIS A 9 2.98 1.87 24.34
C HIS A 9 3.35 2.12 22.87
N PHE A 10 4.43 2.85 22.62
CA PHE A 10 4.95 3.07 21.26
C PHE A 10 5.34 1.75 20.59
N ILE A 11 6.11 0.91 21.29
CA ILE A 11 6.50 -0.41 20.76
C ILE A 11 5.27 -1.26 20.48
N GLY A 12 4.33 -1.33 21.44
CA GLY A 12 3.14 -2.14 21.29
C GLY A 12 2.27 -1.73 20.10
N ILE A 13 1.96 -0.45 19.94
CA ILE A 13 1.21 0.04 18.77
C ILE A 13 1.97 -0.21 17.48
N THR A 14 3.30 -0.07 17.47
CA THR A 14 4.14 -0.36 16.30
C THR A 14 4.08 -1.83 15.92
N VAL A 15 4.09 -2.75 16.89
CA VAL A 15 3.95 -4.20 16.64
C VAL A 15 2.55 -4.53 16.12
N LEU A 16 1.49 -3.96 16.71
CA LEU A 16 0.13 -4.16 16.20
C LEU A 16 0.00 -3.68 14.74
N ASN A 17 0.56 -2.50 14.45
CA ASN A 17 0.60 -1.98 13.08
C ASN A 17 1.34 -2.92 12.11
N PHE A 18 2.50 -3.41 12.52
CA PHE A 18 3.29 -4.36 11.73
C PHE A 18 2.46 -5.61 11.37
N ILE A 19 1.78 -6.23 12.35
CA ILE A 19 0.96 -7.43 12.13
C ILE A 19 -0.20 -7.13 11.17
N VAL A 20 -0.90 -6.01 11.37
CA VAL A 20 -2.04 -5.59 10.54
C VAL A 20 -1.62 -5.40 9.08
N TYR A 21 -0.52 -4.69 8.84
CA TYR A 21 0.03 -4.48 7.50
C TYR A 21 0.60 -5.77 6.89
N MET A 22 1.22 -6.62 7.70
CA MET A 22 1.76 -7.90 7.23
C MET A 22 0.64 -8.80 6.69
N VAL A 23 -0.47 -8.95 7.41
CA VAL A 23 -1.63 -9.72 6.96
C VAL A 23 -2.25 -9.12 5.69
N TYR A 24 -2.35 -7.79 5.61
CA TYR A 24 -2.79 -7.09 4.39
C TYR A 24 -1.94 -7.45 3.18
N TYR A 25 -0.63 -7.28 3.27
CA TYR A 25 0.27 -7.55 2.15
C TYR A 25 0.33 -9.04 1.79
N LEU A 26 0.27 -9.92 2.79
CA LEU A 26 0.24 -11.37 2.59
C LEU A 26 -0.96 -11.77 1.72
N PHE A 27 -2.18 -11.39 2.10
CA PHE A 27 -3.36 -11.71 1.30
C PHE A 27 -3.34 -11.03 -0.07
N THR A 28 -2.89 -9.78 -0.16
CA THR A 28 -2.92 -9.03 -1.41
C THR A 28 -2.13 -9.71 -2.52
N VAL A 29 -1.00 -10.32 -2.22
CA VAL A 29 -0.16 -10.98 -3.23
C VAL A 29 -0.69 -12.35 -3.65
N ILE A 30 -1.31 -13.09 -2.74
CA ILE A 30 -1.75 -14.46 -3.03
C ILE A 30 -3.19 -14.55 -3.55
N ILE A 31 -4.03 -13.53 -3.30
CA ILE A 31 -5.48 -13.65 -3.52
C ILE A 31 -5.86 -13.82 -4.99
N ALA A 32 -5.15 -13.16 -5.92
CA ALA A 32 -5.39 -13.33 -7.35
C ALA A 32 -5.09 -14.77 -7.81
N PHE A 33 -4.04 -15.37 -7.27
CA PHE A 33 -3.70 -16.76 -7.51
C PHE A 33 -4.77 -17.70 -6.96
N VAL A 34 -5.22 -17.48 -5.73
CA VAL A 34 -6.30 -18.27 -5.10
C VAL A 34 -7.60 -18.15 -5.88
N ALA A 35 -8.00 -16.93 -6.28
CA ALA A 35 -9.18 -16.70 -7.11
C ALA A 35 -9.14 -17.48 -8.42
N THR A 36 -8.00 -17.46 -9.11
CA THR A 36 -7.82 -18.16 -10.39
C THR A 36 -7.77 -19.67 -10.21
N LYS A 37 -7.05 -20.17 -9.21
CA LYS A 37 -6.82 -21.63 -9.02
C LYS A 37 -7.99 -22.33 -8.36
N GLU A 38 -8.60 -21.74 -7.33
CA GLU A 38 -9.65 -22.39 -6.55
C GLU A 38 -11.05 -22.06 -7.07
N LEU A 39 -11.27 -20.86 -7.62
CA LEU A 39 -12.58 -20.41 -8.08
C LEU A 39 -12.70 -20.32 -9.60
N GLY A 40 -11.64 -20.63 -10.36
CA GLY A 40 -11.64 -20.55 -11.84
C GLY A 40 -11.83 -19.13 -12.39
N ALA A 41 -11.50 -18.11 -11.61
CA ALA A 41 -11.71 -16.70 -11.98
C ALA A 41 -10.84 -16.30 -13.17
N LYS A 42 -11.38 -15.44 -14.04
CA LYS A 42 -10.61 -14.75 -15.09
C LYS A 42 -9.60 -13.79 -14.46
N THR A 43 -8.61 -13.35 -15.24
CA THR A 43 -7.56 -12.45 -14.72
C THR A 43 -8.15 -11.11 -14.24
N SER A 44 -9.15 -10.57 -14.94
CA SER A 44 -9.86 -9.36 -14.53
C SER A 44 -10.62 -9.55 -13.20
N GLU A 45 -11.28 -10.68 -13.02
CA GLU A 45 -11.99 -11.02 -11.78
C GLU A 45 -11.03 -11.21 -10.62
N ALA A 46 -9.91 -11.89 -10.84
CA ALA A 46 -8.83 -12.04 -9.86
C ALA A 46 -8.19 -10.68 -9.50
N GLY A 47 -8.01 -9.82 -10.50
CA GLY A 47 -7.57 -8.44 -10.32
C GLY A 47 -8.57 -7.61 -9.50
N LEU A 48 -9.87 -7.74 -9.75
CA LEU A 48 -10.91 -7.11 -8.93
C LEU A 48 -10.87 -7.60 -7.49
N ALA A 49 -10.69 -8.89 -7.26
CA ALA A 49 -10.53 -9.45 -5.90
C ALA A 49 -9.34 -8.84 -5.16
N THR A 50 -8.24 -8.52 -5.87
CA THR A 50 -7.09 -7.82 -5.29
C THR A 50 -7.43 -6.37 -4.98
N GLY A 51 -7.99 -5.64 -5.93
CA GLY A 51 -8.20 -4.20 -5.86
C GLY A 51 -9.35 -3.78 -4.94
N ILE A 52 -10.44 -4.54 -4.86
CA ILE A 52 -11.65 -4.19 -4.09
C ILE A 52 -11.35 -4.05 -2.59
N TYR A 53 -10.33 -4.73 -2.09
CA TYR A 53 -9.83 -4.57 -0.74
C TYR A 53 -9.40 -3.13 -0.46
N ILE A 54 -8.68 -2.53 -1.41
CA ILE A 54 -8.17 -1.16 -1.28
C ILE A 54 -9.31 -0.15 -1.32
N LEU A 55 -10.38 -0.42 -2.08
CA LEU A 55 -11.61 0.38 -2.04
C LEU A 55 -12.25 0.33 -0.64
N GLY A 56 -12.33 -0.84 -0.02
CA GLY A 56 -12.79 -0.96 1.37
C GLY A 56 -11.92 -0.17 2.34
N THR A 57 -10.61 -0.24 2.18
CA THR A 57 -9.64 0.53 2.99
C THR A 57 -9.83 2.03 2.82
N LEU A 58 -10.00 2.50 1.58
CA LEU A 58 -10.21 3.91 1.29
C LEU A 58 -11.50 4.44 1.93
N LEU A 59 -12.61 3.69 1.81
CA LEU A 59 -13.88 4.04 2.46
C LEU A 59 -13.72 4.18 3.99
N ALA A 60 -13.03 3.23 4.62
CA ALA A 60 -12.74 3.28 6.05
C ALA A 60 -11.90 4.52 6.42
N ARG A 61 -10.85 4.83 5.66
CA ARG A 61 -9.99 6.00 5.89
C ARG A 61 -10.75 7.31 5.75
N LEU A 62 -11.62 7.43 4.75
CA LEU A 62 -12.45 8.63 4.57
C LEU A 62 -13.41 8.84 5.74
N ILE A 63 -14.05 7.78 6.22
CA ILE A 63 -14.98 7.85 7.34
C ILE A 63 -14.24 8.08 8.66
N PHE A 64 -13.33 7.19 9.01
CA PHE A 64 -12.67 7.19 10.32
C PHE A 64 -11.52 8.20 10.42
N GLY A 65 -10.97 8.68 9.31
CA GLY A 65 -10.03 9.82 9.32
C GLY A 65 -10.64 11.08 9.97
N LYS A 66 -11.96 11.24 9.85
CA LYS A 66 -12.71 12.35 10.50
C LYS A 66 -13.41 11.94 11.80
N GLN A 67 -14.03 10.78 11.82
CA GLN A 67 -14.91 10.36 12.92
C GLN A 67 -14.16 9.71 14.10
N LEU A 68 -12.88 9.38 13.93
CA LEU A 68 -12.10 8.65 14.93
C LEU A 68 -12.07 9.34 16.30
N GLU A 69 -11.81 10.64 16.30
CA GLU A 69 -11.73 11.42 17.56
C GLU A 69 -13.13 11.64 18.18
N VAL A 70 -14.18 11.72 17.35
CA VAL A 70 -15.57 11.87 17.80
C VAL A 70 -16.08 10.60 18.45
N LEU A 71 -15.82 9.45 17.81
CA LEU A 71 -16.22 8.12 18.32
C LEU A 71 -15.33 7.64 19.47
N GLY A 72 -14.13 8.20 19.55
CA GLY A 72 -13.10 7.82 20.51
C GLY A 72 -12.15 6.74 20.00
N ARG A 73 -10.86 7.02 20.14
CA ARG A 73 -9.74 6.18 19.68
C ARG A 73 -9.84 4.73 20.15
N ARG A 74 -10.24 4.54 21.42
CA ARG A 74 -10.36 3.22 22.05
C ARG A 74 -11.44 2.38 21.37
N LEU A 75 -12.62 2.96 21.14
CA LEU A 75 -13.74 2.26 20.51
C LEU A 75 -13.41 1.86 19.07
N VAL A 76 -12.85 2.81 18.31
CA VAL A 76 -12.50 2.58 16.90
C VAL A 76 -11.41 1.51 16.77
N LEU A 77 -10.35 1.54 17.59
CA LEU A 77 -9.30 0.52 17.56
C LEU A 77 -9.86 -0.88 17.89
N ARG A 78 -10.61 -1.01 18.99
CA ARG A 78 -11.15 -2.30 19.45
C ARG A 78 -12.21 -2.84 18.50
N GLY A 79 -13.18 -2.03 18.13
CA GLY A 79 -14.24 -2.40 17.20
C GLY A 79 -13.70 -2.75 15.81
N GLY A 80 -12.74 -1.95 15.32
CA GLY A 80 -12.05 -2.21 14.06
C GLY A 80 -11.25 -3.52 14.07
N ALA A 81 -10.52 -3.80 15.16
CA ALA A 81 -9.75 -5.04 15.29
C ALA A 81 -10.65 -6.28 15.33
N VAL A 82 -11.75 -6.25 16.08
CA VAL A 82 -12.73 -7.33 16.11
C VAL A 82 -13.39 -7.52 14.74
N PHE A 83 -13.79 -6.44 14.08
CA PHE A 83 -14.37 -6.50 12.73
C PHE A 83 -13.35 -7.06 11.72
N TYR A 84 -12.08 -6.66 11.81
CA TYR A 84 -11.03 -7.19 10.95
C TYR A 84 -10.80 -8.68 11.18
N LEU A 85 -10.85 -9.16 12.43
CA LEU A 85 -10.79 -10.60 12.75
C LEU A 85 -11.98 -11.36 12.14
N LEU A 86 -13.19 -10.88 12.35
CA LEU A 86 -14.41 -11.55 11.83
C LEU A 86 -14.38 -11.65 10.30
N THR A 87 -13.98 -10.58 9.63
CA THR A 87 -13.85 -10.58 8.16
C THR A 87 -12.66 -11.41 7.67
N THR A 88 -11.60 -11.58 8.47
CA THR A 88 -10.52 -12.52 8.18
C THR A 88 -11.00 -13.96 8.28
N LEU A 89 -11.79 -14.30 9.29
CA LEU A 89 -12.41 -15.61 9.41
C LEU A 89 -13.43 -15.87 8.28
N ALA A 90 -14.08 -14.84 7.75
CA ALA A 90 -15.01 -14.98 6.63
C ALA A 90 -14.38 -15.56 5.35
N TYR A 91 -13.04 -15.50 5.20
CA TYR A 91 -12.34 -16.18 4.10
C TYR A 91 -12.54 -17.69 4.05
N PHE A 92 -12.93 -18.34 5.16
CA PHE A 92 -13.33 -19.76 5.16
C PHE A 92 -14.61 -20.02 4.36
N PHE A 93 -15.43 -19.00 4.13
CA PHE A 93 -16.77 -19.10 3.52
C PHE A 93 -16.82 -18.36 2.19
N MET A 94 -15.95 -18.73 1.23
CA MET A 94 -15.87 -18.09 -0.08
C MET A 94 -16.05 -19.11 -1.22
N PRO A 95 -17.25 -19.71 -1.37
CA PRO A 95 -17.48 -20.70 -2.42
C PRO A 95 -17.55 -20.08 -3.83
N THR A 96 -17.68 -18.77 -3.96
CA THR A 96 -17.84 -18.07 -5.22
C THR A 96 -16.99 -16.80 -5.26
N ILE A 97 -16.65 -16.33 -6.48
CA ILE A 97 -15.90 -15.08 -6.69
C ILE A 97 -16.66 -13.86 -6.13
N GLY A 98 -18.00 -13.85 -6.21
CA GLY A 98 -18.82 -12.77 -5.65
C GLY A 98 -18.71 -12.69 -4.12
N MET A 99 -18.70 -13.84 -3.43
CA MET A 99 -18.47 -13.89 -1.97
C MET A 99 -17.04 -13.43 -1.65
N MET A 100 -16.04 -13.80 -2.45
CA MET A 100 -14.68 -13.31 -2.29
C MET A 100 -14.63 -11.78 -2.39
N TYR A 101 -15.32 -11.15 -3.34
CA TYR A 101 -15.38 -9.68 -3.43
C TYR A 101 -15.95 -9.04 -2.17
N LEU A 102 -17.05 -9.59 -1.66
CA LEU A 102 -17.67 -9.07 -0.45
C LEU A 102 -16.74 -9.19 0.76
N VAL A 103 -16.14 -10.38 0.94
CA VAL A 103 -15.19 -10.62 2.05
C VAL A 103 -13.98 -9.69 1.92
N ARG A 104 -13.42 -9.53 0.72
CA ARG A 104 -12.29 -8.64 0.46
C ARG A 104 -12.62 -7.18 0.74
N LEU A 105 -13.80 -6.70 0.32
CA LEU A 105 -14.26 -5.33 0.58
C LEU A 105 -14.38 -5.06 2.09
N LEU A 106 -15.06 -5.96 2.80
CA LEU A 106 -15.27 -5.84 4.25
C LEU A 106 -13.95 -5.99 5.04
N ASN A 107 -13.10 -6.91 4.62
CA ASN A 107 -11.80 -7.12 5.25
C ASN A 107 -10.88 -5.90 5.04
N GLY A 108 -10.88 -5.32 3.83
CA GLY A 108 -10.20 -4.07 3.54
C GLY A 108 -10.72 -2.90 4.37
N PHE A 109 -12.04 -2.82 4.58
CA PHE A 109 -12.63 -1.83 5.47
C PHE A 109 -12.14 -2.01 6.91
N GLY A 110 -12.16 -3.24 7.44
CA GLY A 110 -11.63 -3.55 8.78
C GLY A 110 -10.16 -3.15 8.95
N TYR A 111 -9.31 -3.51 7.98
CA TYR A 111 -7.93 -3.07 7.93
C TYR A 111 -7.80 -1.54 7.92
N GLY A 112 -8.60 -0.86 7.11
CA GLY A 112 -8.60 0.60 7.01
C GLY A 112 -8.94 1.28 8.34
N VAL A 113 -9.92 0.76 9.08
CA VAL A 113 -10.28 1.24 10.43
C VAL A 113 -9.11 1.09 11.39
N VAL A 114 -8.53 -0.12 11.48
CA VAL A 114 -7.44 -0.41 12.43
C VAL A 114 -6.19 0.38 12.08
N SER A 115 -5.79 0.43 10.81
CA SER A 115 -4.59 1.16 10.37
C SER A 115 -4.73 2.67 10.59
N THR A 116 -5.91 3.24 10.37
CA THR A 116 -6.18 4.66 10.68
C THR A 116 -6.08 4.92 12.18
N ALA A 117 -6.65 4.03 13.00
CA ALA A 117 -6.59 4.16 14.45
C ALA A 117 -5.15 4.05 14.98
N THR A 118 -4.38 3.04 14.56
CA THR A 118 -2.98 2.88 14.99
C THR A 118 -2.10 4.05 14.57
N ASN A 119 -2.25 4.55 13.34
CA ASN A 119 -1.53 5.73 12.84
C ASN A 119 -1.82 6.99 13.66
N THR A 120 -3.05 7.16 14.12
CA THR A 120 -3.43 8.31 14.96
C THR A 120 -2.96 8.12 16.40
N ILE A 121 -3.15 6.93 16.97
CA ILE A 121 -2.84 6.64 18.37
C ILE A 121 -1.34 6.72 18.63
N VAL A 122 -0.50 6.25 17.71
CA VAL A 122 0.97 6.23 17.88
C VAL A 122 1.54 7.63 18.12
N THR A 123 0.96 8.66 17.50
CA THR A 123 1.44 10.04 17.63
C THR A 123 1.37 10.57 19.07
N ALA A 124 0.44 10.03 19.88
CA ALA A 124 0.29 10.40 21.29
C ALA A 124 1.39 9.82 22.20
N TYR A 125 2.08 8.77 21.73
CA TYR A 125 3.15 8.11 22.48
C TYR A 125 4.56 8.51 22.05
N ILE A 126 4.67 9.38 21.05
CA ILE A 126 5.95 9.91 20.58
C ILE A 126 6.23 11.24 21.28
N PRO A 127 7.36 11.38 22.01
CA PRO A 127 7.76 12.65 22.61
C PRO A 127 7.89 13.76 21.56
N ALA A 128 7.45 14.98 21.88
CA ALA A 128 7.44 16.10 20.93
C ALA A 128 8.83 16.38 20.31
N ARG A 129 9.90 16.25 21.11
CA ARG A 129 11.30 16.42 20.64
C ARG A 129 11.77 15.35 19.66
N LYS A 130 11.12 14.17 19.63
CA LYS A 130 11.50 13.01 18.81
C LYS A 130 10.43 12.63 17.79
N ARG A 131 9.55 13.59 17.43
CA ARG A 131 8.40 13.31 16.56
C ARG A 131 8.81 12.76 15.21
N GLY A 132 9.82 13.35 14.56
CA GLY A 132 10.33 12.86 13.27
C GLY A 132 10.94 11.46 13.36
N GLU A 133 11.80 11.22 14.36
CA GLU A 133 12.41 9.92 14.62
C GLU A 133 11.35 8.84 14.89
N GLY A 134 10.36 9.15 15.72
CA GLY A 134 9.28 8.23 16.07
C GLY A 134 8.40 7.87 14.88
N ILE A 135 8.00 8.84 14.06
CA ILE A 135 7.19 8.61 12.85
C ILE A 135 7.98 7.77 11.84
N ASN A 136 9.28 8.05 11.64
CA ASN A 136 10.12 7.25 10.75
C ASN A 136 10.27 5.81 11.23
N PHE A 137 10.49 5.60 12.53
CA PHE A 137 10.60 4.25 13.09
C PHE A 137 9.27 3.47 13.00
N TYR A 138 8.16 4.15 13.27
CA TYR A 138 6.83 3.56 13.07
C TYR A 138 6.59 3.21 11.59
N GLY A 139 6.96 4.08 10.65
CA GLY A 139 6.89 3.81 9.21
C GLY A 139 7.76 2.64 8.74
N LEU A 140 8.86 2.33 9.46
CA LEU A 140 9.68 1.15 9.20
C LEU A 140 8.87 -0.15 9.40
N SER A 141 7.95 -0.20 10.38
CA SER A 141 7.08 -1.36 10.60
C SER A 141 6.24 -1.68 9.37
N THR A 142 5.70 -0.66 8.70
CA THR A 142 4.94 -0.81 7.45
C THR A 142 5.82 -1.31 6.30
N SER A 143 7.04 -0.79 6.18
CA SER A 143 7.99 -1.21 5.14
C SER A 143 8.44 -2.66 5.33
N LEU A 144 8.70 -3.08 6.57
CA LEU A 144 9.01 -4.47 6.90
C LEU A 144 7.82 -5.40 6.62
N ALA A 145 6.60 -4.96 6.94
CA ALA A 145 5.38 -5.71 6.65
C ALA A 145 5.17 -5.89 5.14
N ALA A 146 5.48 -4.86 4.33
CA ALA A 146 5.39 -4.91 2.87
C ALA A 146 6.37 -5.90 2.23
N ALA A 147 7.44 -6.27 2.96
CA ALA A 147 8.38 -7.31 2.54
C ALA A 147 7.98 -8.69 3.07
N ILE A 148 7.78 -8.76 4.39
CA ILE A 148 7.59 -10.03 5.10
C ILE A 148 6.23 -10.64 4.75
N GLY A 149 5.18 -9.83 4.60
CA GLY A 149 3.85 -10.32 4.26
C GLY A 149 3.81 -11.09 2.94
N PRO A 150 4.19 -10.47 1.80
CA PRO A 150 4.27 -11.16 0.51
C PRO A 150 5.22 -12.34 0.51
N PHE A 151 6.38 -12.21 1.15
CA PHE A 151 7.34 -13.31 1.29
C PHE A 151 6.69 -14.51 1.98
N VAL A 152 6.11 -14.31 3.17
CA VAL A 152 5.46 -15.40 3.92
C VAL A 152 4.35 -16.03 3.12
N GLY A 153 3.44 -15.22 2.54
CA GLY A 153 2.31 -15.74 1.75
C GLY A 153 2.75 -16.58 0.56
N THR A 154 3.69 -16.08 -0.24
CA THR A 154 4.20 -16.77 -1.42
C THR A 154 5.02 -17.99 -1.03
N PHE A 155 5.87 -17.88 -0.01
CA PHE A 155 6.72 -18.99 0.47
C PHE A 155 5.89 -20.15 1.02
N MET A 156 4.82 -19.86 1.77
CA MET A 156 3.90 -20.89 2.27
C MET A 156 3.22 -21.66 1.14
N LEU A 157 2.78 -20.95 0.08
CA LEU A 157 2.13 -21.60 -1.06
C LEU A 157 3.11 -22.38 -1.94
N ASP A 158 4.28 -21.81 -2.24
CA ASP A 158 5.19 -22.34 -3.26
C ASP A 158 6.21 -23.33 -2.72
N ASN A 159 6.81 -23.03 -1.58
CA ASN A 159 7.92 -23.80 -1.03
C ASN A 159 7.44 -24.83 0.01
N LEU A 160 6.43 -24.48 0.80
CA LEU A 160 5.88 -25.37 1.82
C LEU A 160 4.62 -26.09 1.36
N HIS A 161 4.06 -25.75 0.21
CA HIS A 161 2.81 -26.31 -0.35
C HIS A 161 1.65 -26.30 0.65
N ILE A 162 1.56 -25.23 1.45
CA ILE A 162 0.53 -25.07 2.48
C ILE A 162 -0.78 -24.64 1.82
N ASP A 163 -1.86 -25.30 2.18
CA ASP A 163 -3.22 -24.97 1.72
C ASP A 163 -3.64 -23.56 2.18
N PHE A 164 -4.39 -22.87 1.33
CA PHE A 164 -4.91 -21.52 1.62
C PHE A 164 -5.69 -21.45 2.93
N ARG A 165 -6.42 -22.52 3.30
CA ARG A 165 -7.13 -22.59 4.57
C ARG A 165 -6.21 -22.44 5.78
N LEU A 166 -5.02 -23.04 5.74
CA LEU A 166 -4.05 -22.90 6.83
C LEU A 166 -3.46 -21.50 6.91
N ILE A 167 -3.32 -20.84 5.76
CA ILE A 167 -2.92 -19.42 5.70
C ILE A 167 -3.98 -18.53 6.37
N ILE A 168 -5.28 -18.81 6.15
CA ILE A 168 -6.37 -18.11 6.85
C ILE A 168 -6.26 -18.33 8.36
N VAL A 169 -5.97 -19.54 8.83
CA VAL A 169 -5.77 -19.83 10.27
C VAL A 169 -4.64 -18.96 10.82
N LEU A 170 -3.47 -18.95 10.16
CA LEU A 170 -2.32 -18.14 10.58
C LEU A 170 -2.70 -16.66 10.68
N CYS A 171 -3.30 -16.11 9.63
CA CYS A 171 -3.73 -14.71 9.61
C CYS A 171 -4.77 -14.41 10.69
N SER A 172 -5.71 -15.32 10.94
CA SER A 172 -6.71 -15.17 11.99
C SER A 172 -6.08 -15.15 13.39
N VAL A 173 -5.09 -16.01 13.64
CA VAL A 173 -4.33 -16.02 14.90
C VAL A 173 -3.56 -14.71 15.06
N LEU A 174 -2.89 -14.22 14.01
CA LEU A 174 -2.18 -12.94 14.04
C LEU A 174 -3.12 -11.77 14.33
N ILE A 175 -4.30 -11.74 13.70
CA ILE A 175 -5.29 -10.67 13.99
C ILE A 175 -5.93 -10.85 15.35
N ALA A 176 -6.10 -12.09 15.87
CA ALA A 176 -6.53 -12.30 17.26
C ALA A 176 -5.52 -11.73 18.28
N VAL A 177 -4.21 -11.81 17.99
CA VAL A 177 -3.18 -11.12 18.78
C VAL A 177 -3.36 -9.59 18.72
N VAL A 178 -3.72 -9.05 17.54
CA VAL A 178 -4.04 -7.61 17.41
C VAL A 178 -5.26 -7.25 18.25
N VAL A 179 -6.30 -8.07 18.25
CA VAL A 179 -7.50 -7.86 19.11
C VAL A 179 -7.10 -7.86 20.57
N ALA A 180 -6.38 -8.89 21.04
CA ALA A 180 -5.91 -8.98 22.42
C ALA A 180 -5.07 -7.73 22.81
N GLY A 181 -4.16 -7.30 21.95
CA GLY A 181 -3.38 -6.09 22.12
C GLY A 181 -4.26 -4.84 22.19
N ALA A 182 -5.23 -4.67 21.31
CA ALA A 182 -6.14 -3.52 21.30
C ALA A 182 -6.97 -3.40 22.60
N PHE A 183 -7.27 -4.53 23.26
CA PHE A 183 -7.95 -4.54 24.55
C PHE A 183 -6.99 -4.32 25.71
N ALA A 184 -5.76 -4.83 25.62
CA ALA A 184 -4.75 -4.69 26.69
C ALA A 184 -4.15 -3.28 26.76
N PHE A 185 -4.07 -2.55 25.61
CA PHE A 185 -3.46 -1.21 25.61
C PHE A 185 -4.38 -0.14 26.22
N PRO A 186 -3.85 0.70 27.12
CA PRO A 186 -4.57 1.86 27.67
C PRO A 186 -4.60 3.00 26.64
N VAL A 187 -5.53 2.95 25.71
CA VAL A 187 -5.73 4.03 24.74
C VAL A 187 -6.47 5.18 25.39
N THR A 188 -5.90 6.39 25.35
CA THR A 188 -6.53 7.61 25.87
C THR A 188 -7.32 8.30 24.76
N ASN A 189 -8.60 8.59 25.02
CA ASN A 189 -9.42 9.42 24.13
C ASN A 189 -9.07 10.89 24.36
N ILE A 190 -9.16 11.69 23.28
CA ILE A 190 -8.99 13.15 23.35
C ILE A 190 -10.39 13.76 23.39
N SER A 191 -10.61 14.71 24.29
CA SER A 191 -11.83 15.53 24.32
C SER A 191 -11.69 16.64 23.28
N LEU A 192 -12.62 16.70 22.32
CA LEU A 192 -12.71 17.77 21.34
C LEU A 192 -13.43 18.98 21.93
N ASN A 193 -12.96 20.19 21.65
CA ASN A 193 -13.71 21.40 21.92
C ASN A 193 -14.81 21.62 20.87
N SER A 194 -15.74 22.56 21.15
CA SER A 194 -16.91 22.80 20.28
C SER A 194 -16.54 23.22 18.86
N GLU A 195 -15.45 23.98 18.68
CA GLU A 195 -14.96 24.42 17.38
C GLU A 195 -14.36 23.26 16.57
N GLN A 196 -13.56 22.39 17.23
CA GLN A 196 -13.01 21.18 16.62
C GLN A 196 -14.11 20.21 16.21
N LEU A 197 -15.16 20.06 17.05
CA LEU A 197 -16.32 19.23 16.76
C LEU A 197 -17.11 19.75 15.54
N ALA A 198 -17.26 21.07 15.40
CA ALA A 198 -17.91 21.68 14.25
C ALA A 198 -17.14 21.42 12.96
N LYS A 199 -15.81 21.54 12.98
CA LYS A 199 -14.94 21.24 11.82
C LYS A 199 -15.02 19.78 11.38
N THR A 200 -15.17 18.82 12.30
CA THR A 200 -15.34 17.40 11.96
C THR A 200 -16.69 17.08 11.33
N LYS A 201 -17.70 17.92 11.51
CA LYS A 201 -19.04 17.74 10.93
C LYS A 201 -19.16 18.26 9.49
N SER A 202 -18.24 19.11 9.01
CA SER A 202 -18.29 19.62 7.64
C SER A 202 -17.73 18.60 6.62
N TRP A 203 -18.59 18.05 5.77
CA TRP A 203 -18.23 17.12 4.69
C TRP A 203 -18.19 17.84 3.33
N THR A 204 -17.24 18.74 3.16
CA THR A 204 -17.02 19.44 1.90
C THR A 204 -15.85 18.81 1.15
N VAL A 205 -15.88 18.81 -0.18
CA VAL A 205 -14.79 18.28 -1.03
C VAL A 205 -13.48 19.01 -0.73
N ASP A 206 -13.52 20.31 -0.50
CA ASP A 206 -12.34 21.12 -0.16
C ASP A 206 -11.66 20.68 1.15
N SER A 207 -12.41 20.05 2.07
CA SER A 207 -11.83 19.51 3.31
C SER A 207 -11.02 18.21 3.11
N PHE A 208 -11.13 17.56 1.95
CA PHE A 208 -10.46 16.29 1.64
C PHE A 208 -9.41 16.42 0.54
N ILE A 209 -9.54 17.41 -0.34
CA ILE A 209 -8.72 17.53 -1.55
C ILE A 209 -7.97 18.86 -1.57
N GLU A 210 -6.65 18.78 -1.81
CA GLU A 210 -5.79 19.94 -2.06
C GLU A 210 -5.51 20.09 -3.56
N GLN A 211 -6.00 21.18 -4.15
CA GLN A 211 -5.89 21.40 -5.60
C GLN A 211 -4.44 21.48 -6.09
N LYS A 212 -3.53 22.06 -5.30
CA LYS A 212 -2.11 22.16 -5.67
C LYS A 212 -1.41 20.80 -5.71
N ALA A 213 -1.94 19.80 -5.00
CA ALA A 213 -1.43 18.44 -4.99
C ALA A 213 -1.97 17.56 -6.13
N LEU A 214 -3.03 17.97 -6.86
CA LEU A 214 -3.74 17.14 -7.83
C LEU A 214 -2.83 16.56 -8.92
N PHE A 215 -1.84 17.32 -9.40
CA PHE A 215 -0.96 16.78 -10.44
C PHE A 215 -0.08 15.64 -9.95
N ILE A 216 0.57 15.79 -8.79
CA ILE A 216 1.37 14.70 -8.24
C ILE A 216 0.48 13.54 -7.80
N THR A 217 -0.76 13.81 -7.43
CA THR A 217 -1.80 12.81 -7.14
C THR A 217 -2.18 12.00 -8.38
N LEU A 218 -2.32 12.65 -9.54
CA LEU A 218 -2.53 11.95 -10.82
C LEU A 218 -1.34 11.05 -11.16
N ILE A 219 -0.12 11.56 -10.99
CA ILE A 219 1.09 10.74 -11.14
C ILE A 219 1.07 9.56 -10.16
N ALA A 220 0.70 9.79 -8.89
CA ALA A 220 0.60 8.74 -7.88
C ALA A 220 -0.43 7.65 -8.26
N PHE A 221 -1.58 8.06 -8.79
CA PHE A 221 -2.59 7.14 -9.32
C PHE A 221 -2.02 6.25 -10.44
N LEU A 222 -1.35 6.84 -11.42
CA LEU A 222 -0.74 6.11 -12.53
C LEU A 222 0.40 5.17 -12.06
N MET A 223 1.28 5.65 -11.18
CA MET A 223 2.34 4.84 -10.58
C MET A 223 1.79 3.70 -9.73
N GLY A 224 0.66 3.95 -9.04
CA GLY A 224 -0.10 2.94 -8.32
C GLY A 224 -0.62 1.85 -9.25
N ILE A 225 -1.21 2.20 -10.41
CA ILE A 225 -1.63 1.23 -11.43
C ILE A 225 -0.45 0.38 -11.91
N ALA A 226 0.70 1.02 -12.22
CA ALA A 226 1.87 0.30 -12.69
C ALA A 226 2.37 -0.73 -11.65
N TYR A 227 2.48 -0.34 -10.39
CA TYR A 227 2.92 -1.23 -9.32
C TYR A 227 1.87 -2.29 -8.94
N ALA A 228 0.59 -2.01 -9.15
CA ALA A 228 -0.49 -2.95 -8.93
C ALA A 228 -0.37 -4.21 -9.83
N SER A 229 0.30 -4.13 -10.98
CA SER A 229 0.65 -5.29 -11.81
C SER A 229 1.49 -6.31 -11.02
N VAL A 230 2.44 -5.81 -10.23
CA VAL A 230 3.31 -6.65 -9.39
C VAL A 230 2.50 -7.25 -8.23
N LEU A 231 1.78 -6.43 -7.47
CA LEU A 231 1.00 -6.90 -6.32
C LEU A 231 -0.07 -7.91 -6.72
N GLY A 232 -0.75 -7.71 -7.86
CA GLY A 232 -1.85 -8.54 -8.29
C GLY A 232 -1.44 -9.78 -9.07
N PHE A 233 -0.38 -9.73 -9.86
CA PHE A 233 -0.11 -10.76 -10.86
C PHE A 233 1.28 -11.41 -10.78
N GLN A 234 2.18 -10.92 -9.94
CA GLN A 234 3.52 -11.47 -9.80
C GLN A 234 3.50 -12.97 -9.47
N LYS A 235 2.60 -13.40 -8.58
CA LYS A 235 2.44 -14.80 -8.21
C LYS A 235 1.96 -15.66 -9.39
N LEU A 236 0.98 -15.19 -10.16
CA LEU A 236 0.51 -15.88 -11.38
C LEU A 236 1.61 -15.95 -12.43
N TYR A 237 2.34 -14.87 -12.61
CA TYR A 237 3.45 -14.80 -13.55
C TYR A 237 4.60 -15.77 -13.21
N THR A 238 5.03 -15.85 -11.95
CA THR A 238 6.08 -16.79 -11.54
C THR A 238 5.67 -18.25 -11.74
N THR A 239 4.37 -18.54 -11.64
CA THR A 239 3.82 -19.86 -11.97
C THR A 239 3.90 -20.11 -13.47
N GLU A 240 3.56 -19.12 -14.32
CA GLU A 240 3.62 -19.21 -15.78
C GLU A 240 5.04 -19.46 -16.29
N ILE A 241 6.03 -18.78 -15.72
CA ILE A 241 7.44 -18.88 -16.16
C ILE A 241 8.27 -19.90 -15.37
N HIS A 242 7.63 -20.73 -14.52
CA HIS A 242 8.27 -21.78 -13.71
C HIS A 242 9.36 -21.29 -12.75
N LEU A 243 9.25 -20.07 -12.23
CA LEU A 243 10.15 -19.47 -11.24
C LEU A 243 9.54 -19.37 -9.83
N THR A 244 8.66 -20.31 -9.47
CA THR A 244 7.92 -20.27 -8.19
C THR A 244 8.83 -20.31 -6.97
N THR A 245 9.92 -21.10 -7.01
CA THR A 245 10.87 -21.23 -5.90
C THR A 245 11.56 -19.94 -5.50
N VAL A 246 11.76 -19.02 -6.45
CA VAL A 246 12.37 -17.71 -6.19
C VAL A 246 11.33 -16.58 -6.10
N GLY A 247 10.07 -16.90 -6.37
CA GLY A 247 8.99 -15.91 -6.39
C GLY A 247 8.86 -15.08 -5.12
N ALA A 248 8.97 -15.73 -3.95
CA ALA A 248 8.90 -15.08 -2.65
C ALA A 248 10.07 -14.11 -2.39
N TYR A 249 11.27 -14.43 -2.84
CA TYR A 249 12.48 -13.63 -2.59
C TYR A 249 12.47 -12.29 -3.30
N PHE A 250 11.64 -12.11 -4.32
CA PHE A 250 11.42 -10.81 -4.98
C PHE A 250 11.10 -9.71 -3.96
N PHE A 251 10.17 -9.98 -3.05
CA PHE A 251 9.75 -8.99 -2.04
C PHE A 251 10.81 -8.74 -0.97
N VAL A 252 11.68 -9.72 -0.70
CA VAL A 252 12.84 -9.52 0.18
C VAL A 252 13.81 -8.53 -0.46
N VAL A 253 14.19 -8.75 -1.72
CA VAL A 253 15.08 -7.84 -2.47
C VAL A 253 14.45 -6.45 -2.60
N TYR A 254 13.16 -6.39 -2.97
CA TYR A 254 12.38 -5.15 -3.03
C TYR A 254 12.50 -4.34 -1.73
N ALA A 255 12.27 -4.97 -0.58
CA ALA A 255 12.29 -4.27 0.69
C ALA A 255 13.70 -3.87 1.16
N LEU A 256 14.70 -4.71 0.91
CA LEU A 256 16.10 -4.35 1.19
C LEU A 256 16.50 -3.07 0.44
N ILE A 257 16.18 -3.00 -0.85
CA ILE A 257 16.49 -1.82 -1.67
C ILE A 257 15.76 -0.58 -1.15
N ILE A 258 14.47 -0.66 -0.84
CA ILE A 258 13.73 0.48 -0.26
C ILE A 258 14.38 0.94 1.05
N THR A 259 14.71 0.01 1.93
CA THR A 259 15.26 0.34 3.25
C THR A 259 16.61 1.05 3.14
N ILE A 260 17.47 0.58 2.24
CA ILE A 260 18.81 1.17 2.02
C ILE A 260 18.73 2.52 1.30
N THR A 261 17.85 2.64 0.32
CA THR A 261 17.82 3.83 -0.55
C THR A 261 17.03 5.00 0.05
N ARG A 262 16.04 4.74 0.90
CA ARG A 262 15.16 5.78 1.50
C ARG A 262 15.90 6.95 2.14
N PRO A 263 16.89 6.74 3.04
CA PRO A 263 17.60 7.86 3.67
C PRO A 263 18.42 8.69 2.64
N ALA A 264 19.03 8.01 1.67
CA ALA A 264 19.84 8.68 0.64
C ALA A 264 18.97 9.53 -0.30
N MET A 265 17.82 9.01 -0.72
CA MET A 265 16.90 9.70 -1.61
C MET A 265 16.21 10.88 -0.92
N GLY A 266 15.86 10.74 0.36
CA GLY A 266 15.37 11.86 1.16
C GLY A 266 16.37 13.02 1.23
N ARG A 267 17.61 12.74 1.55
CA ARG A 267 18.68 13.76 1.56
C ARG A 267 18.91 14.37 0.18
N LEU A 268 18.91 13.57 -0.88
CA LEU A 268 19.08 14.04 -2.25
C LEU A 268 17.95 15.01 -2.64
N MET A 269 16.72 14.71 -2.23
CA MET A 269 15.55 15.56 -2.45
C MET A 269 15.71 16.91 -1.73
N ASP A 270 16.17 16.90 -0.48
CA ASP A 270 16.35 18.12 0.31
C ASP A 270 17.48 19.02 -0.26
N VAL A 271 18.57 18.42 -0.78
CA VAL A 271 19.74 19.17 -1.26
C VAL A 271 19.58 19.61 -2.72
N LYS A 272 19.14 18.73 -3.60
CA LYS A 272 19.08 18.97 -5.06
C LYS A 272 17.67 19.20 -5.60
N GLY A 273 16.66 18.96 -4.80
CA GLY A 273 15.25 19.10 -5.17
C GLY A 273 14.62 17.83 -5.72
N GLU A 274 13.28 17.89 -5.85
CA GLU A 274 12.43 16.73 -6.17
C GLU A 274 12.74 16.07 -7.52
N GLN A 275 13.17 16.85 -8.52
CA GLN A 275 13.42 16.32 -9.87
C GLN A 275 14.52 15.25 -9.89
N TRP A 276 15.58 15.44 -9.06
CA TRP A 276 16.71 14.51 -8.96
C TRP A 276 16.32 13.15 -8.35
N VAL A 277 15.14 13.07 -7.79
CA VAL A 277 14.61 11.84 -7.17
C VAL A 277 13.46 11.26 -7.96
N LEU A 278 12.54 12.11 -8.43
CA LEU A 278 11.35 11.65 -9.14
C LEU A 278 11.65 11.07 -10.52
N TYR A 279 12.55 11.69 -11.32
CA TYR A 279 12.93 11.13 -12.63
C TYR A 279 13.58 9.74 -12.52
N PRO A 280 14.60 9.53 -11.67
CA PRO A 280 15.11 8.18 -11.43
C PRO A 280 14.03 7.21 -10.96
N SER A 281 13.08 7.63 -10.11
CA SER A 281 11.98 6.77 -9.66
C SER A 281 11.12 6.25 -10.81
N TYR A 282 10.75 7.13 -11.74
CA TYR A 282 9.99 6.74 -12.94
C TYR A 282 10.79 5.79 -13.82
N LEU A 283 12.05 6.14 -14.08
CA LEU A 283 12.95 5.35 -14.93
C LEU A 283 13.16 3.93 -14.36
N PHE A 284 13.50 3.84 -13.07
CA PHE A 284 13.79 2.54 -12.45
C PHE A 284 12.54 1.67 -12.33
N LEU A 285 11.36 2.25 -12.09
CA LEU A 285 10.11 1.48 -12.12
C LEU A 285 9.82 0.97 -13.54
N ALA A 286 9.97 1.81 -14.57
CA ALA A 286 9.77 1.41 -15.96
C ALA A 286 10.73 0.28 -16.36
N LEU A 287 12.05 0.47 -16.12
CA LEU A 287 13.07 -0.54 -16.41
C LEU A 287 12.84 -1.83 -15.64
N GLY A 288 12.43 -1.74 -14.37
CA GLY A 288 12.11 -2.91 -13.54
C GLY A 288 10.94 -3.71 -14.10
N LEU A 289 9.88 -3.05 -14.55
CA LEU A 289 8.70 -3.71 -15.15
C LEU A 289 9.02 -4.29 -16.54
N PHE A 290 9.79 -3.59 -17.39
CA PHE A 290 10.25 -4.13 -18.66
C PHE A 290 11.15 -5.35 -18.45
N LEU A 291 12.08 -5.27 -17.49
CA LEU A 291 12.93 -6.40 -17.14
C LEU A 291 12.09 -7.55 -16.62
N LEU A 292 11.14 -7.30 -15.70
CA LEU A 292 10.24 -8.33 -15.16
C LEU A 292 9.48 -9.06 -16.28
N GLY A 293 8.95 -8.34 -17.27
CA GLY A 293 8.31 -8.92 -18.46
C GLY A 293 9.27 -9.67 -19.40
N SER A 294 10.58 -9.58 -19.21
CA SER A 294 11.60 -10.18 -20.08
C SER A 294 12.40 -11.29 -19.39
N VAL A 295 12.11 -11.62 -18.13
CA VAL A 295 12.92 -12.58 -17.36
C VAL A 295 12.79 -14.01 -17.89
N THR A 296 13.92 -14.72 -17.86
CA THR A 296 14.04 -16.14 -18.20
C THR A 296 14.72 -16.95 -17.11
N SER A 297 15.24 -16.27 -16.07
CA SER A 297 15.99 -16.91 -14.98
C SER A 297 15.85 -16.11 -13.66
N SER A 298 16.32 -16.70 -12.58
CA SER A 298 16.19 -16.19 -11.21
C SER A 298 16.91 -14.84 -11.01
N VAL A 299 18.11 -14.66 -11.58
CA VAL A 299 18.90 -13.44 -11.35
C VAL A 299 18.25 -12.20 -11.94
N PRO A 300 17.85 -12.14 -13.24
CA PRO A 300 17.11 -11.00 -13.79
C PRO A 300 15.77 -10.77 -13.07
N TYR A 301 15.12 -11.85 -12.60
CA TYR A 301 13.88 -11.73 -11.83
C TYR A 301 14.09 -10.99 -10.51
N LEU A 302 15.11 -11.35 -9.72
CA LEU A 302 15.42 -10.65 -8.47
C LEU A 302 15.92 -9.22 -8.73
N LEU A 303 16.70 -9.01 -9.82
CA LEU A 303 17.12 -7.68 -10.23
C LEU A 303 15.93 -6.77 -10.59
N SER A 304 14.90 -7.31 -11.23
CA SER A 304 13.67 -6.56 -11.49
C SER A 304 13.00 -6.11 -10.19
N GLY A 305 13.01 -6.97 -9.15
CA GLY A 305 12.55 -6.63 -7.80
C GLY A 305 13.34 -5.47 -7.17
N ALA A 306 14.65 -5.45 -7.37
CA ALA A 306 15.51 -4.36 -6.91
C ALA A 306 15.17 -3.02 -7.61
N LEU A 307 15.04 -3.04 -8.93
CA LEU A 307 14.71 -1.86 -9.73
C LEU A 307 13.32 -1.31 -9.38
N ILE A 308 12.31 -2.20 -9.26
CA ILE A 308 10.94 -1.84 -8.87
C ILE A 308 10.94 -1.30 -7.44
N GLY A 309 11.69 -1.92 -6.52
CA GLY A 309 11.83 -1.45 -5.14
C GLY A 309 12.40 -0.05 -5.06
N PHE A 310 13.49 0.22 -5.81
CA PHE A 310 14.03 1.58 -5.90
C PHE A 310 13.00 2.55 -6.48
N GLY A 311 12.44 2.22 -7.65
CA GLY A 311 11.55 3.12 -8.39
C GLY A 311 10.28 3.45 -7.60
N TYR A 312 9.49 2.45 -7.27
CA TYR A 312 8.21 2.65 -6.58
C TYR A 312 8.39 3.08 -5.12
N GLY A 313 9.33 2.46 -4.39
CA GLY A 313 9.57 2.79 -2.99
C GLY A 313 10.07 4.22 -2.78
N THR A 314 10.94 4.70 -3.65
CA THR A 314 11.40 6.09 -3.66
C THR A 314 10.27 7.04 -4.03
N PHE A 315 9.52 6.73 -5.09
CA PHE A 315 8.38 7.55 -5.50
C PHE A 315 7.34 7.68 -4.39
N MET A 316 6.99 6.59 -3.71
CA MET A 316 5.98 6.59 -2.66
C MET A 316 6.31 7.60 -1.54
N SER A 317 7.57 7.68 -1.09
CA SER A 317 7.98 8.60 -0.03
C SER A 317 8.26 10.02 -0.53
N CYS A 318 8.99 10.16 -1.63
CA CYS A 318 9.36 11.46 -2.16
C CYS A 318 8.18 12.16 -2.88
N GLY A 319 7.28 11.40 -3.50
CA GLY A 319 6.03 11.93 -4.06
C GLY A 319 5.11 12.51 -2.99
N GLN A 320 5.03 11.85 -1.82
CA GLN A 320 4.31 12.38 -0.67
C GLN A 320 4.91 13.71 -0.18
N ALA A 321 6.24 13.80 -0.08
CA ALA A 321 6.91 15.05 0.27
C ALA A 321 6.72 16.14 -0.82
N ALA A 322 6.71 15.76 -2.10
CA ALA A 322 6.44 16.69 -3.21
C ALA A 322 4.99 17.21 -3.20
N SER A 323 4.03 16.48 -2.64
CA SER A 323 2.61 16.89 -2.60
C SER A 323 2.36 18.13 -1.76
N ILE A 324 3.20 18.43 -0.77
CA ILE A 324 3.08 19.61 0.09
C ILE A 324 3.79 20.85 -0.46
N LYS A 325 4.49 20.72 -1.58
CA LYS A 325 5.26 21.83 -2.16
C LYS A 325 4.35 22.95 -2.68
N GLY A 326 4.56 24.16 -2.15
CA GLY A 326 3.74 25.34 -2.49
C GLY A 326 2.34 25.33 -1.88
N VAL A 327 2.07 24.41 -0.96
CA VAL A 327 0.85 24.36 -0.16
C VAL A 327 1.10 25.12 1.16
N GLU A 328 0.06 25.68 1.73
CA GLU A 328 0.14 26.36 3.04
C GLU A 328 0.24 25.35 4.18
N GLU A 329 0.99 25.65 5.24
CA GLU A 329 1.30 24.70 6.31
C GLU A 329 0.05 24.04 6.94
N HIS A 330 -1.03 24.82 7.12
CA HIS A 330 -2.27 24.31 7.69
C HIS A 330 -3.00 23.28 6.79
N ARG A 331 -2.64 23.22 5.49
CA ARG A 331 -3.21 22.28 4.50
C ARG A 331 -2.28 21.11 4.14
N PHE A 332 -1.10 21.01 4.75
CA PHE A 332 -0.14 19.91 4.47
C PHE A 332 -0.77 18.52 4.63
N ASN A 333 -1.53 18.32 5.69
CA ASN A 333 -2.21 17.05 5.92
C ASN A 333 -3.23 16.73 4.82
N THR A 334 -3.96 17.73 4.33
CA THR A 334 -4.91 17.58 3.23
C THR A 334 -4.17 17.22 1.93
N ALA A 335 -3.06 17.89 1.63
CA ALA A 335 -2.24 17.60 0.44
C ALA A 335 -1.67 16.17 0.46
N MET A 336 -1.12 15.74 1.60
CA MET A 336 -0.63 14.38 1.78
C MET A 336 -1.74 13.34 1.67
N SER A 337 -2.92 13.62 2.23
CA SER A 337 -4.09 12.75 2.12
C SER A 337 -4.57 12.65 0.67
N THR A 338 -4.62 13.78 -0.07
CA THR A 338 -4.98 13.81 -1.49
C THR A 338 -4.04 12.91 -2.31
N TYR A 339 -2.73 13.01 -2.07
CA TYR A 339 -1.72 12.16 -2.70
C TYR A 339 -1.97 10.67 -2.41
N MET A 340 -2.21 10.32 -1.14
CA MET A 340 -2.45 8.94 -0.72
C MET A 340 -3.74 8.37 -1.31
N ILE A 341 -4.80 9.19 -1.42
CA ILE A 341 -6.04 8.78 -2.10
C ILE A 341 -5.76 8.40 -3.56
N GLY A 342 -4.98 9.22 -4.29
CA GLY A 342 -4.60 8.90 -5.66
C GLY A 342 -3.82 7.58 -5.75
N LEU A 343 -2.84 7.39 -4.87
CA LEU A 343 -2.04 6.17 -4.82
C LEU A 343 -2.90 4.94 -4.54
N ASP A 344 -3.74 5.00 -3.51
CA ASP A 344 -4.65 3.92 -3.12
C ASP A 344 -5.66 3.60 -4.24
N LEU A 345 -6.23 4.61 -4.89
CA LEU A 345 -7.11 4.40 -6.05
C LEU A 345 -6.38 3.70 -7.21
N GLY A 346 -5.13 4.07 -7.48
CA GLY A 346 -4.30 3.41 -8.50
C GLY A 346 -4.02 1.95 -8.16
N LEU A 347 -3.65 1.67 -6.92
CA LEU A 347 -3.44 0.31 -6.41
C LEU A 347 -4.74 -0.52 -6.40
N GLY A 348 -5.89 0.11 -6.12
CA GLY A 348 -7.19 -0.56 -6.09
C GLY A 348 -7.75 -0.84 -7.48
N ALA A 349 -7.71 0.12 -8.39
CA ALA A 349 -8.23 -0.01 -9.75
C ALA A 349 -7.27 -0.78 -10.67
N GLY A 350 -5.95 -0.65 -10.43
CA GLY A 350 -4.89 -1.18 -11.28
C GLY A 350 -5.02 -2.65 -11.61
N PRO A 351 -5.17 -3.55 -10.63
CA PRO A 351 -5.25 -4.99 -10.91
C PRO A 351 -6.46 -5.36 -11.77
N TYR A 352 -7.60 -4.70 -11.58
CA TYR A 352 -8.79 -4.92 -12.42
C TYR A 352 -8.58 -4.42 -13.85
N LEU A 353 -8.11 -3.18 -14.01
CA LEU A 353 -7.86 -2.57 -15.33
C LEU A 353 -6.82 -3.36 -16.14
N LEU A 354 -5.71 -3.73 -15.50
CA LEU A 354 -4.67 -4.53 -16.14
C LEU A 354 -5.15 -5.96 -16.42
N GLY A 355 -5.97 -6.53 -15.56
CA GLY A 355 -6.62 -7.82 -15.79
C GLY A 355 -7.55 -7.80 -16.98
N LEU A 356 -8.34 -6.73 -17.15
CA LEU A 356 -9.18 -6.52 -18.35
C LEU A 356 -8.33 -6.43 -19.62
N ILE A 357 -7.26 -5.65 -19.60
CA ILE A 357 -6.33 -5.53 -20.73
C ILE A 357 -5.78 -6.91 -21.11
N LYS A 358 -5.36 -7.68 -20.12
CA LYS A 358 -4.86 -9.05 -20.36
C LYS A 358 -5.95 -9.94 -20.97
N ASP A 359 -7.15 -9.94 -20.43
CA ASP A 359 -8.24 -10.81 -20.88
C ASP A 359 -8.76 -10.43 -22.28
N MET A 360 -8.81 -9.12 -22.60
CA MET A 360 -9.37 -8.62 -23.87
C MET A 360 -8.34 -8.56 -25.00
N LEU A 361 -7.13 -8.12 -24.72
CA LEU A 361 -6.13 -7.80 -25.74
C LEU A 361 -5.05 -8.88 -25.89
N LEU A 362 -4.65 -9.49 -24.78
CA LEU A 362 -3.52 -10.44 -24.76
C LEU A 362 -4.00 -11.89 -24.85
N GLY A 363 -5.27 -12.16 -24.57
CA GLY A 363 -5.93 -13.46 -24.72
C GLY A 363 -5.14 -14.62 -24.12
N SER A 364 -5.13 -15.75 -24.86
CA SER A 364 -4.36 -16.97 -24.53
C SER A 364 -3.01 -17.03 -25.28
N GLY A 365 -2.45 -15.89 -25.67
CA GLY A 365 -1.15 -15.82 -26.32
C GLY A 365 -0.02 -16.42 -25.46
N VAL A 366 1.12 -16.70 -26.09
CA VAL A 366 2.28 -17.23 -25.38
C VAL A 366 2.74 -16.22 -24.32
N GLN A 367 2.62 -16.59 -23.04
CA GLN A 367 3.05 -15.80 -21.89
C GLN A 367 2.43 -14.38 -21.81
N PRO A 368 1.10 -14.26 -21.68
CA PRO A 368 0.40 -12.98 -21.69
C PRO A 368 0.77 -12.06 -20.51
N PHE A 369 1.24 -12.59 -19.38
CA PHE A 369 1.72 -11.77 -18.26
C PHE A 369 3.01 -11.03 -18.60
N ARG A 370 3.88 -11.52 -19.47
CA ARG A 370 5.05 -10.76 -19.97
C ARG A 370 4.62 -9.46 -20.63
N GLN A 371 3.66 -9.56 -21.55
CA GLN A 371 3.14 -8.39 -22.27
C GLN A 371 2.45 -7.42 -21.32
N LEU A 372 1.75 -7.93 -20.30
CA LEU A 372 1.12 -7.12 -19.26
C LEU A 372 2.15 -6.26 -18.51
N PHE A 373 3.30 -6.84 -18.10
CA PHE A 373 4.36 -6.09 -17.42
C PHE A 373 5.02 -5.06 -18.34
N TRP A 374 5.19 -5.35 -19.62
CA TRP A 374 5.68 -4.36 -20.59
C TRP A 374 4.71 -3.19 -20.74
N LEU A 375 3.42 -3.46 -20.86
CA LEU A 375 2.40 -2.39 -20.89
C LEU A 375 2.38 -1.58 -19.58
N ALA A 376 2.47 -2.25 -18.44
CA ALA A 376 2.56 -1.56 -17.16
C ALA A 376 3.83 -0.68 -17.07
N GLY A 377 4.95 -1.11 -17.69
CA GLY A 377 6.21 -0.34 -17.75
C GLY A 377 6.12 0.94 -18.58
N LEU A 378 5.17 1.04 -19.53
CA LEU A 378 4.93 2.27 -20.29
C LEU A 378 4.30 3.38 -19.40
N ILE A 379 3.60 3.02 -18.33
CA ILE A 379 2.92 3.99 -17.46
C ILE A 379 3.93 4.90 -16.74
N PRO A 380 4.95 4.40 -16.02
CA PRO A 380 5.95 5.28 -15.41
C PRO A 380 6.77 6.05 -16.44
N ALA A 381 7.01 5.50 -17.64
CA ALA A 381 7.63 6.25 -18.74
C ALA A 381 6.77 7.45 -19.16
N ALA A 382 5.46 7.26 -19.31
CA ALA A 382 4.52 8.36 -19.57
C ALA A 382 4.49 9.38 -18.42
N CYS A 383 4.55 8.93 -17.16
CA CYS A 383 4.64 9.81 -16.00
C CYS A 383 5.89 10.70 -16.04
N ALA A 384 7.05 10.17 -16.47
CA ALA A 384 8.26 10.95 -16.65
C ALA A 384 8.09 12.07 -17.69
N VAL A 385 7.44 11.76 -18.82
CA VAL A 385 7.13 12.75 -19.87
C VAL A 385 6.15 13.81 -19.34
N MET A 386 5.06 13.41 -18.68
CA MET A 386 4.09 14.33 -18.09
C MET A 386 4.75 15.29 -17.08
N TYR A 387 5.62 14.76 -16.24
CA TYR A 387 6.33 15.54 -15.25
C TYR A 387 7.32 16.52 -15.92
N PHE A 388 8.02 16.09 -16.97
CA PHE A 388 8.90 16.93 -17.78
C PHE A 388 8.13 18.10 -18.42
N LEU A 389 7.04 17.83 -19.11
CA LEU A 389 6.23 18.87 -19.77
C LEU A 389 5.75 19.94 -18.77
N LYS A 390 5.30 19.51 -17.58
CA LYS A 390 4.87 20.45 -16.54
C LYS A 390 6.00 21.30 -16.00
N THR A 391 7.19 20.72 -15.82
CA THR A 391 8.36 21.48 -15.32
C THR A 391 8.87 22.48 -16.34
N GLN A 392 8.82 22.15 -17.62
CA GLN A 392 9.14 23.07 -18.71
C GLN A 392 8.14 24.23 -18.82
N ALA A 393 6.84 23.93 -18.76
CA ALA A 393 5.80 24.96 -18.76
C ALA A 393 5.99 25.99 -17.65
N LYS A 394 6.28 25.53 -16.42
CA LYS A 394 6.57 26.41 -15.28
C LYS A 394 7.88 27.23 -15.43
N ALA A 395 8.86 26.73 -16.17
CA ALA A 395 10.09 27.46 -16.45
C ALA A 395 9.84 28.60 -17.44
N ILE A 396 8.99 28.38 -18.44
CA ILE A 396 8.60 29.38 -19.44
C ILE A 396 7.73 30.50 -18.81
N GLU A 397 6.84 30.18 -17.87
CA GLU A 397 6.02 31.16 -17.17
C GLU A 397 6.82 32.09 -16.21
N LYS A 398 8.04 31.70 -15.85
CA LYS A 398 8.89 32.43 -14.91
C LYS A 398 10.01 33.24 -15.57
N GLY A 399 10.27 33.03 -16.86
CA GLY A 399 11.24 33.76 -17.69
C GLY A 399 10.56 34.82 -18.52
#